data_7c7d81c7f37bfbc2984bf2a8de603161
#
_entry.id   7c7d81c7f37bfbc2984bf2a8de603161
#
_cell.length_a   1.000
_cell.length_b   1.000
_cell.length_c   1.000
_cell.angle_alpha   90.00
_cell.angle_beta   90.00
_cell.angle_gamma   90.00
#
_symmetry.space_group_name_H-M   'P 1'
#
loop_
_entity.id
_entity.type
_entity.pdbx_description
1 polymer ?
#
loop_
_entity_poly.entity_id
_entity_poly.type
_entity_poly.pdbx_seq_one_letter_code
_entity_poly.pdbx_strand_id
1 'polypeptide(L)'
;MRRFEREARGRDYDPTVAQLTLSFAAIHTTTELVTQVMTDVCRNPEILGELRREMVQVLREGGWKKTSLYNMKLLDSVIKESLRLKPTGIGKEHHLFSISQRCNWS
;
A
#
# COMPACT_ATOMS: atom_id res chain seq x y z
N MET A 1 22.24 -9.28 -3.82
CA MET A 1 22.27 -9.84 -5.19
C MET A 1 22.87 -11.25 -5.30
N ARG A 2 23.93 -11.59 -4.57
CA ARG A 2 24.51 -12.95 -4.56
C ARG A 2 23.52 -14.07 -4.20
N ARG A 3 22.51 -13.78 -3.43
CA ARG A 3 21.45 -14.73 -3.08
C ARG A 3 20.62 -15.14 -4.28
N PHE A 4 20.26 -14.18 -5.13
CA PHE A 4 19.48 -14.43 -6.35
C PHE A 4 20.29 -15.17 -7.41
N GLU A 5 21.59 -14.92 -7.50
CA GLU A 5 22.48 -15.66 -8.39
C GLU A 5 22.53 -17.15 -8.09
N ARG A 6 22.54 -17.51 -6.81
CA ARG A 6 22.49 -18.91 -6.37
C ARG A 6 21.15 -19.59 -6.69
N GLU A 7 20.06 -18.86 -6.56
CA GLU A 7 18.73 -19.39 -6.82
C GLU A 7 18.40 -19.48 -8.31
N ALA A 8 19.05 -18.72 -9.14
CA ALA A 8 18.87 -18.74 -10.59
C ALA A 8 19.30 -20.06 -11.25
N ARG A 9 20.12 -20.87 -10.56
CA ARG A 9 20.49 -22.25 -10.96
C ARG A 9 20.91 -22.38 -12.43
N GLY A 10 21.78 -21.46 -12.90
CA GLY A 10 22.30 -21.51 -14.29
C GLY A 10 21.34 -21.00 -15.35
N ARG A 11 20.21 -20.39 -14.98
CA ARG A 11 19.40 -19.62 -15.93
C ARG A 11 20.10 -18.32 -16.28
N ASP A 12 19.86 -17.85 -17.50
CA ASP A 12 20.38 -16.56 -17.93
C ASP A 12 19.82 -15.47 -17.01
N TYR A 13 20.69 -14.89 -16.18
CA TYR A 13 20.34 -13.94 -15.14
C TYR A 13 21.16 -12.68 -15.29
N ASP A 14 20.51 -11.56 -15.59
CA ASP A 14 21.14 -10.25 -15.62
C ASP A 14 20.87 -9.53 -14.30
N PRO A 15 21.91 -9.30 -13.45
CA PRO A 15 21.76 -8.60 -12.18
C PRO A 15 21.19 -7.19 -12.32
N THR A 16 21.52 -6.49 -13.39
CA THR A 16 21.03 -5.13 -13.65
C THR A 16 19.53 -5.10 -13.90
N VAL A 17 19.02 -6.00 -14.75
CA VAL A 17 17.58 -6.12 -15.03
C VAL A 17 16.82 -6.52 -13.78
N ALA A 18 17.34 -7.47 -13.01
CA ALA A 18 16.71 -7.89 -11.75
C ALA A 18 16.63 -6.73 -10.75
N GLN A 19 17.68 -5.94 -10.60
CA GLN A 19 17.70 -4.78 -9.71
C GLN A 19 16.70 -3.70 -10.14
N LEU A 20 16.63 -3.40 -11.42
CA LEU A 20 15.67 -2.45 -11.97
C LEU A 20 14.23 -2.93 -11.79
N THR A 21 13.97 -4.21 -12.02
CA THR A 21 12.65 -4.81 -11.84
C THR A 21 12.20 -4.76 -10.38
N LEU A 22 13.08 -5.08 -9.43
CA LEU A 22 12.79 -4.99 -8.00
C LEU A 22 12.52 -3.55 -7.57
N SER A 23 13.32 -2.60 -8.02
CA SER A 23 13.13 -1.17 -7.73
C SER A 23 11.81 -0.67 -8.29
N PHE A 24 11.50 -1.02 -9.52
CA PHE A 24 10.24 -0.67 -10.17
C PHE A 24 9.04 -1.23 -9.38
N ALA A 25 9.06 -2.50 -9.04
CA ALA A 25 8.00 -3.15 -8.28
C ALA A 25 7.80 -2.50 -6.90
N ALA A 26 8.89 -2.24 -6.18
CA ALA A 26 8.83 -1.64 -4.85
C ALA A 26 8.27 -0.20 -4.88
N ILE A 27 8.71 0.62 -5.82
CA ILE A 27 8.29 2.02 -5.91
C ILE A 27 6.82 2.14 -6.37
N HIS A 28 6.45 1.45 -7.45
CA HIS A 28 5.12 1.57 -8.02
C HIS A 28 4.02 1.02 -7.12
N THR A 29 4.21 -0.14 -6.51
CA THR A 29 3.21 -0.74 -5.63
C THR A 29 2.97 0.10 -4.38
N THR A 30 4.04 0.58 -3.75
CA THR A 30 3.96 1.42 -2.55
C THR A 30 3.31 2.76 -2.85
N THR A 31 3.71 3.41 -3.94
CA THR A 31 3.13 4.69 -4.38
C THR A 31 1.64 4.55 -4.69
N GLU A 32 1.26 3.51 -5.40
CA GLU A 32 -0.13 3.23 -5.73
C GLU A 32 -0.97 2.99 -4.48
N LEU A 33 -0.47 2.21 -3.53
CA LEU A 33 -1.15 1.94 -2.27
C LEU A 33 -1.34 3.22 -1.45
N VAL A 34 -0.31 4.02 -1.26
CA VAL A 34 -0.39 5.28 -0.51
C VAL A 34 -1.38 6.25 -1.16
N THR A 35 -1.31 6.41 -2.47
CA THR A 35 -2.23 7.27 -3.23
C THR A 35 -3.68 6.80 -3.07
N GLN A 36 -3.90 5.51 -3.15
CA GLN A 36 -5.22 4.91 -3.02
C GLN A 36 -5.81 5.11 -1.61
N VAL A 37 -5.02 4.82 -0.59
CA VAL A 37 -5.43 5.01 0.82
C VAL A 37 -5.72 6.48 1.10
N MET A 38 -4.87 7.38 0.67
CA MET A 38 -5.07 8.83 0.85
C MET A 38 -6.35 9.30 0.15
N THR A 39 -6.61 8.82 -1.05
CA THR A 39 -7.83 9.15 -1.80
C THR A 39 -9.07 8.65 -1.06
N ASP A 40 -9.06 7.42 -0.59
CA ASP A 40 -10.19 6.82 0.13
C ASP A 40 -10.46 7.53 1.46
N VAL A 41 -9.42 7.90 2.18
CA VAL A 41 -9.53 8.65 3.44
C VAL A 41 -10.07 10.07 3.20
N CYS A 42 -9.61 10.74 2.16
CA CYS A 42 -10.10 12.08 1.81
C CYS A 42 -11.57 12.10 1.41
N ARG A 43 -12.07 11.00 0.85
CA ARG A 43 -13.50 10.86 0.49
C ARG A 43 -14.39 10.60 1.69
N ASN A 44 -13.84 10.12 2.78
CA ASN A 44 -14.57 9.79 4.00
C ASN A 44 -14.02 10.60 5.18
N PRO A 45 -14.42 11.88 5.33
CA PRO A 45 -13.87 12.75 6.38
C PRO A 45 -14.14 12.25 7.79
N GLU A 46 -15.18 11.46 8.00
CA GLU A 46 -15.49 10.83 9.29
C GLU A 46 -14.38 9.86 9.71
N ILE A 47 -13.93 9.02 8.78
CA ILE A 47 -12.83 8.08 9.01
C ILE A 47 -11.53 8.85 9.28
N LEU A 48 -11.30 9.96 8.60
CA LEU A 48 -10.13 10.80 8.81
C LEU A 48 -10.07 11.33 10.25
N GLY A 49 -11.21 11.78 10.79
CA GLY A 49 -11.31 12.24 12.17
C GLY A 49 -10.99 11.13 13.17
N GLU A 50 -11.53 9.95 12.96
CA GLU A 50 -11.27 8.78 13.81
C GLU A 50 -9.82 8.32 13.74
N LEU A 51 -9.22 8.30 12.54
CA LEU A 51 -7.81 7.97 12.35
C LEU A 51 -6.90 8.93 13.09
N ARG A 52 -7.17 10.23 13.02
CA ARG A 52 -6.41 11.24 13.75
C ARG A 52 -6.48 11.04 15.25
N ARG A 53 -7.65 10.74 15.78
CA ARG A 53 -7.84 10.45 17.22
C ARG A 53 -7.03 9.23 17.64
N GLU A 54 -7.10 8.16 16.87
CA GLU A 54 -6.33 6.94 17.13
C GLU A 54 -4.82 7.20 17.11
N MET A 55 -4.34 7.90 16.09
CA MET A 55 -2.91 8.25 15.98
C MET A 55 -2.43 9.09 17.16
N VAL A 56 -3.19 10.12 17.52
CA VAL A 56 -2.85 10.98 18.66
C VAL A 56 -2.83 10.21 19.95
N GLN A 57 -3.83 9.37 20.20
CA GLN A 57 -3.91 8.55 21.41
C GLN A 57 -2.73 7.57 21.51
N VAL A 58 -2.48 6.80 20.44
CA VAL A 58 -1.41 5.80 20.40
C VAL A 58 -0.04 6.45 20.57
N LEU A 59 0.19 7.58 19.92
CA LEU A 59 1.47 8.30 20.02
C LEU A 59 1.69 8.95 21.38
N ARG A 60 0.63 9.37 22.05
CA ARG A 60 0.73 9.88 23.44
C ARG A 60 1.08 8.78 24.44
N GLU A 61 0.53 7.59 24.27
CA GLU A 61 0.75 6.44 25.17
C GLU A 61 2.12 5.80 24.95
N GLY A 62 2.52 5.58 23.69
CA GLY A 62 3.70 4.80 23.33
C GLY A 62 4.83 5.56 22.65
N GLY A 63 4.61 6.79 22.20
CA GLY A 63 5.57 7.55 21.42
C GLY A 63 5.82 6.95 20.02
N TRP A 64 6.89 7.37 19.38
CA TRP A 64 7.29 6.89 18.05
C TRP A 64 8.06 5.57 18.15
N LYS A 65 7.34 4.49 18.38
CA LYS A 65 7.90 3.13 18.49
C LYS A 65 7.22 2.21 17.48
N LYS A 66 7.91 1.15 17.11
CA LYS A 66 7.35 0.11 16.23
C LYS A 66 6.06 -0.51 16.79
N THR A 67 6.01 -0.68 18.12
CA THR A 67 4.82 -1.19 18.82
C THR A 67 3.62 -0.26 18.72
N SER A 68 3.84 1.05 18.60
CA SER A 68 2.76 2.02 18.42
C SER A 68 2.05 1.83 17.08
N LEU A 69 2.77 1.44 16.03
CA LEU A 69 2.19 1.13 14.73
C LEU A 69 1.23 -0.06 14.79
N TYR A 70 1.55 -1.08 15.59
CA TYR A 70 0.66 -2.24 15.80
C TYR A 70 -0.63 -1.87 16.51
N ASN A 71 -0.62 -0.84 17.33
CA ASN A 71 -1.79 -0.38 18.07
C ASN A 71 -2.72 0.48 17.23
N MET A 72 -2.29 0.93 16.06
CA MET A 72 -3.12 1.67 15.10
C MET A 72 -4.01 0.72 14.29
N LYS A 73 -4.96 0.09 14.95
CA LYS A 73 -5.83 -0.94 14.36
C LYS A 73 -6.79 -0.41 13.31
N LEU A 74 -7.30 0.78 13.51
CA LEU A 74 -8.19 1.41 12.53
C LEU A 74 -7.47 1.73 11.23
N LEU A 75 -6.24 2.26 11.32
CA LEU A 75 -5.39 2.51 10.15
C LEU A 75 -5.09 1.20 9.41
N ASP A 76 -4.74 0.14 10.12
CA ASP A 76 -4.51 -1.18 9.54
C ASP A 76 -5.76 -1.70 8.80
N SER A 77 -6.92 -1.55 9.39
CA SER A 77 -8.20 -1.95 8.79
C SER A 77 -8.50 -1.14 7.52
N VAL A 78 -8.25 0.17 7.53
CA VAL A 78 -8.44 1.03 6.36
C VAL A 78 -7.52 0.63 5.22
N ILE A 79 -6.25 0.37 5.51
CA ILE A 79 -5.27 -0.08 4.50
C ILE A 79 -5.69 -1.42 3.91
N LYS A 80 -6.09 -2.38 4.73
CA LYS A 80 -6.57 -3.70 4.27
C LYS A 80 -7.82 -3.59 3.41
N GLU A 81 -8.76 -2.73 3.78
CA GLU A 81 -9.97 -2.51 3.00
C GLU A 81 -9.66 -1.84 1.66
N SER A 82 -8.77 -0.86 1.62
CA SER A 82 -8.32 -0.25 0.36
C SER A 82 -7.64 -1.26 -0.55
N LEU A 83 -6.82 -2.15 0.00
CA LEU A 83 -6.19 -3.26 -0.75
C LEU A 83 -7.22 -4.27 -1.26
N ARG A 84 -8.24 -4.57 -0.47
CA ARG A 84 -9.31 -5.48 -0.87
C ARG A 84 -10.11 -4.94 -2.05
N LEU A 85 -10.44 -3.67 -2.02
CA LEU A 85 -11.21 -3.01 -3.08
C LEU A 85 -10.39 -2.79 -4.35
N LYS A 86 -9.10 -2.51 -4.19
CA LYS A 86 -8.17 -2.24 -5.29
C LYS A 86 -6.81 -2.87 -5.02
N PRO A 87 -6.65 -4.16 -5.34
CA PRO A 87 -5.37 -4.83 -5.18
C PRO A 87 -4.29 -4.16 -6.04
N THR A 88 -3.15 -3.87 -5.43
CA THR A 88 -1.99 -3.38 -6.15
C THR A 88 -1.37 -4.51 -6.99
N GLY A 89 -1.02 -4.21 -8.23
CA GLY A 89 -0.35 -5.15 -9.11
C GLY A 89 -1.25 -6.14 -9.86
N ILE A 90 -2.55 -6.12 -9.66
CA ILE A 90 -3.49 -6.92 -10.44
C ILE A 90 -4.12 -6.04 -11.52
N GLY A 91 -3.63 -6.20 -12.74
CA GLY A 91 -4.19 -5.79 -14.02
C GLY A 91 -4.75 -4.37 -14.15
N LYS A 92 -4.22 -3.64 -15.10
CA LYS A 92 -4.73 -2.31 -15.48
C LYS A 92 -6.24 -2.30 -15.79
N GLU A 93 -6.77 -3.41 -16.22
CA GLU A 93 -8.20 -3.56 -16.58
C GLU A 93 -9.11 -3.37 -15.38
N HIS A 94 -8.76 -3.93 -14.24
CA HIS A 94 -9.51 -3.74 -13.00
C HIS A 94 -9.46 -2.31 -12.49
N HIS A 95 -8.37 -1.61 -12.75
CA HIS A 95 -8.22 -0.21 -12.37
C HIS A 95 -9.17 0.70 -13.16
N LEU A 96 -9.27 0.49 -14.47
CA LEU A 96 -10.18 1.23 -15.35
C LEU A 96 -11.65 0.96 -15.00
N PHE A 97 -11.99 -0.28 -14.73
CA PHE A 97 -13.35 -0.68 -14.34
C PHE A 97 -13.76 -0.03 -13.00
N SER A 98 -12.85 0.00 -12.05
CA SER A 98 -13.07 0.63 -10.75
C SER A 98 -13.23 2.16 -10.85
N ILE A 99 -12.53 2.81 -11.76
CA ILE A 99 -12.68 4.24 -12.03
C ILE A 99 -14.04 4.52 -12.67
N SER A 100 -14.46 3.67 -13.61
CA SER A 100 -15.76 3.79 -14.27
C SER A 100 -16.92 3.66 -13.30
N GLN A 101 -16.85 2.73 -12.36
CA GLN A 101 -17.86 2.58 -11.32
C GLN A 101 -17.94 3.80 -10.37
N ARG A 102 -16.81 4.45 -10.13
CA ARG A 102 -16.79 5.64 -9.26
C ARG A 102 -17.39 6.88 -9.90
N CYS A 103 -17.28 7.01 -11.20
CA CYS A 103 -17.92 8.12 -11.92
C CYS A 103 -19.44 8.02 -11.91
N ASN A 104 -20.00 6.86 -11.65
CA ASN A 104 -21.44 6.63 -11.55
C ASN A 104 -22.04 6.92 -10.17
N TRP A 105 -21.22 7.35 -9.21
CA TRP A 105 -21.64 7.64 -7.85
C TRP A 105 -21.83 9.15 -7.58
N SER A 106 -22.03 9.90 -8.61
CA SER A 106 -22.37 11.32 -8.48
C SER A 106 -23.87 11.53 -8.27
#